data_b2ad350385b7ed8d02df7612b992a693
#
_entry.id   b2ad350385b7ed8d02df7612b992a693
#
_cell.length_a   1.000
_cell.length_b   1.000
_cell.length_c   1.000
_cell.angle_alpha   90.00
_cell.angle_beta   90.00
_cell.angle_gamma   90.00
#
_symmetry.space_group_name_H-M   'P 1'
#
loop_
_entity.id
_entity.type
_entity.pdbx_description
1 polymer ?
#
loop_
_entity_poly.entity_id
_entity_poly.type
_entity_poly.pdbx_seq_one_letter_code
_entity_poly.pdbx_strand_id
1 'polypeptide(L)'
;MVREEHAVARVEDDRVVGAVTQVGLKFKARAVVLTAGTFLDGKIHVGLNNYSAGRAGDPPAISLSRRLKELALPQGRLKTGTPPRIDGRSIDFSKLSEQPGD
;
A
#
# COMPACT_ATOMS: atom_id res chain seq x y z
N MET A 1 -2.54 5.78 13.79
CA MET A 1 -2.25 5.52 12.35
C MET A 1 -0.77 5.80 12.09
N VAL A 2 -0.10 4.91 11.39
CA VAL A 2 1.31 5.08 10.99
C VAL A 2 1.33 5.43 9.50
N ARG A 3 2.09 6.45 9.13
CA ARG A 3 2.20 6.88 7.73
C ARG A 3 3.02 5.87 6.92
N GLU A 4 2.59 5.56 5.73
CA GLU A 4 3.17 4.51 4.87
C GLU A 4 4.64 4.78 4.51
N GLU A 5 5.01 6.02 4.28
CA GLU A 5 6.38 6.40 3.94
C GLU A 5 7.37 6.16 5.07
N HIS A 6 6.88 5.91 6.28
CA HIS A 6 7.69 5.73 7.48
C HIS A 6 7.51 4.37 8.15
N ALA A 7 6.85 3.43 7.49
CA ALA A 7 6.53 2.15 8.09
C ALA A 7 6.86 0.97 7.17
N VAL A 8 7.20 -0.14 7.81
CA VAL A 8 7.44 -1.44 7.15
C VAL A 8 6.69 -2.52 7.91
N ALA A 9 5.99 -3.41 7.20
CA ALA A 9 5.28 -4.51 7.82
C ALA A 9 6.24 -5.55 8.40
N ARG A 10 5.98 -6.00 9.63
CA ARG A 10 6.69 -7.13 10.25
C ARG A 10 5.88 -8.40 10.07
N VAL A 11 6.55 -9.45 9.61
CA VAL A 11 5.95 -10.77 9.41
C VAL A 11 6.81 -11.83 10.08
N GLU A 12 6.19 -12.69 10.88
CA GLU A 12 6.81 -13.86 11.51
C GLU A 12 5.92 -15.08 11.26
N ASP A 13 6.52 -16.20 10.81
CA ASP A 13 5.80 -17.44 10.52
C ASP A 13 4.58 -17.25 9.61
N ASP A 14 4.74 -16.51 8.52
CA ASP A 14 3.70 -16.14 7.55
C ASP A 14 2.54 -15.35 8.15
N ARG A 15 2.73 -14.76 9.31
CA ARG A 15 1.72 -13.98 10.00
C ARG A 15 2.23 -12.55 10.23
N VAL A 16 1.42 -11.56 9.89
CA VAL A 16 1.74 -10.18 10.21
C VAL A 16 1.63 -9.96 11.71
N VAL A 17 2.66 -9.36 12.32
CA VAL A 17 2.73 -9.14 13.78
C VAL A 17 2.79 -7.66 14.16
N GLY A 18 2.88 -6.77 13.18
CA GLY A 18 2.92 -5.34 13.43
C GLY A 18 3.59 -4.55 12.33
N ALA A 19 4.01 -3.37 12.68
CA ALA A 19 4.71 -2.45 11.79
C ALA A 19 5.91 -1.80 12.49
N VAL A 20 6.93 -1.44 11.72
CA VAL A 20 8.11 -0.72 12.20
C VAL A 20 8.20 0.59 11.43
N THR A 21 8.35 1.69 12.15
CA THR A 21 8.56 3.00 11.52
C THR A 21 10.01 3.16 11.06
N GLN A 22 10.26 4.15 10.23
CA GLN A 22 11.59 4.49 9.74
C GLN A 22 12.58 4.84 10.87
N VAL A 23 12.09 5.39 11.96
CA VAL A 23 12.91 5.71 13.14
C VAL A 23 13.07 4.55 14.13
N GLY A 24 12.57 3.37 13.77
CA GLY A 24 12.74 2.15 14.56
C GLY A 24 11.67 1.87 15.60
N LEU A 25 10.62 2.68 15.68
CA LEU A 25 9.48 2.40 16.58
C LEU A 25 8.72 1.17 16.09
N LYS A 26 8.47 0.24 17.00
CA LYS A 26 7.77 -1.02 16.71
C LYS A 26 6.37 -1.00 17.28
N PHE A 27 5.38 -1.25 16.43
CA PHE A 27 4.00 -1.39 16.84
C PHE A 27 3.59 -2.85 16.68
N LYS A 28 3.17 -3.49 17.76
CA LYS A 28 2.62 -4.84 17.74
C LYS A 28 1.14 -4.78 17.43
N ALA A 29 0.66 -5.65 16.54
CA ALA A 29 -0.74 -5.72 16.18
C ALA A 29 -1.11 -7.13 15.74
N ARG A 30 -2.36 -7.51 15.97
CA ARG A 30 -2.92 -8.79 15.49
C ARG A 30 -3.31 -8.73 14.03
N ALA A 31 -3.52 -7.54 13.51
CA ALA A 31 -3.85 -7.29 12.12
C ALA A 31 -3.25 -5.94 11.70
N VAL A 32 -2.88 -5.84 10.44
CA VAL A 32 -2.40 -4.60 9.83
C VAL A 32 -3.21 -4.34 8.58
N VAL A 33 -3.78 -3.15 8.48
CA VAL A 33 -4.51 -2.71 7.29
C VAL A 33 -3.66 -1.70 6.55
N LEU A 34 -3.30 -2.04 5.33
CA LEU A 34 -2.52 -1.17 4.45
C LEU A 34 -3.48 -0.26 3.68
N THR A 35 -3.37 1.03 3.92
CA THR A 35 -4.16 2.06 3.24
C THR A 35 -3.24 2.94 2.38
N ALA A 36 -2.40 2.29 1.60
CA ALA A 36 -1.45 2.97 0.72
C ALA A 36 -2.17 3.79 -0.34
N GLY A 37 -1.69 5.00 -0.57
CA GLY A 37 -2.16 5.84 -1.65
C GLY A 37 -1.50 5.48 -2.99
N THR A 38 -1.23 6.47 -3.80
CA THR A 38 -0.67 6.28 -5.15
C THR A 38 0.85 6.42 -5.19
N PHE A 39 1.51 6.56 -4.04
CA PHE A 39 2.94 6.85 -3.93
C PHE A 39 3.78 5.74 -3.32
N LEU A 40 3.26 4.51 -3.37
CA LEU A 40 4.01 3.32 -2.98
C LEU A 40 5.08 3.06 -4.05
N ASP A 41 6.32 3.47 -3.78
CA ASP A 41 7.40 3.57 -4.77
C ASP A 41 6.97 4.40 -5.98
N GLY A 42 6.35 5.54 -5.70
CA GLY A 42 5.72 6.38 -6.71
C GLY A 42 6.70 7.00 -7.70
N LYS A 43 6.25 7.18 -8.93
CA LYS A 43 7.03 7.80 -9.99
C LYS A 43 6.19 8.84 -10.71
N ILE A 44 6.73 10.04 -10.81
CA ILE A 44 6.08 11.15 -11.49
C ILE A 44 6.69 11.31 -12.89
N HIS A 45 5.82 11.48 -13.88
CA HIS A 45 6.18 11.72 -15.26
C HIS A 45 5.77 13.14 -15.67
N VAL A 46 6.75 13.91 -16.18
CA VAL A 46 6.52 15.22 -16.77
C VAL A 46 7.11 15.17 -18.18
N GLY A 47 6.28 14.90 -19.16
CA GLY A 47 6.72 14.58 -20.51
C GLY A 47 7.59 13.32 -20.52
N LEU A 48 8.80 13.42 -21.07
CA LEU A 48 9.77 12.32 -21.07
C LEU A 48 10.62 12.24 -19.80
N ASN A 49 10.54 13.26 -18.93
CA ASN A 49 11.25 13.28 -17.67
C ASN A 49 10.43 12.55 -16.59
N ASN A 50 11.12 11.80 -15.76
CA ASN A 50 10.49 11.11 -14.64
C ASN A 50 11.40 11.10 -13.42
N TYR A 51 10.79 11.02 -12.23
CA TYR A 51 11.50 10.97 -10.96
C TYR A 51 10.66 10.30 -9.89
N SER A 52 11.33 9.69 -8.89
CA SER A 52 10.67 9.11 -7.74
C SER A 52 10.11 10.21 -6.85
N ALA A 53 8.86 10.09 -6.47
CA ALA A 53 8.24 11.04 -5.56
C ALA A 53 7.06 10.42 -4.82
N GLY A 54 6.75 11.02 -3.66
CA GLY A 54 5.54 10.79 -2.92
C GLY A 54 4.48 11.85 -3.23
N ARG A 55 3.55 12.04 -2.29
CA ARG A 55 2.63 13.17 -2.34
C ARG A 55 3.42 14.47 -2.31
N ALA A 56 2.88 15.55 -2.85
CA ALA A 56 3.57 16.84 -2.96
C ALA A 56 4.34 17.19 -1.67
N GLY A 57 5.68 17.28 -1.78
CA GLY A 57 6.58 17.56 -0.67
C GLY A 57 6.97 16.36 0.19
N ASP A 58 6.40 15.18 -0.02
CA ASP A 58 6.73 13.96 0.73
C ASP A 58 7.58 13.00 -0.11
N PRO A 59 8.47 12.18 0.51
CA PRO A 59 9.18 11.13 -0.21
C PRO A 59 8.24 9.96 -0.56
N PRO A 60 8.58 9.15 -1.58
CA PRO A 60 7.82 7.95 -1.89
C PRO A 60 8.04 6.87 -0.82
N ALA A 61 7.05 6.00 -0.64
CA ALA A 61 7.15 4.87 0.30
C ALA A 61 7.90 3.68 -0.35
N ILE A 62 9.21 3.78 -0.44
CA ILE A 62 10.07 2.79 -1.11
C ILE A 62 10.29 1.56 -0.23
N SER A 63 10.58 1.76 1.04
CA SER A 63 10.86 0.66 1.98
C SER A 63 9.65 -0.26 2.15
N LEU A 64 8.47 0.30 2.25
CA LEU A 64 7.22 -0.46 2.33
C LEU A 64 6.95 -1.24 1.04
N SER A 65 7.14 -0.61 -0.11
CA SER A 65 6.99 -1.27 -1.41
C SER A 65 7.96 -2.45 -1.54
N ARG A 66 9.20 -2.25 -1.14
CA ARG A 66 10.23 -3.29 -1.16
C ARG A 66 9.86 -4.46 -0.26
N ARG A 67 9.35 -4.17 0.94
CA ARG A 67 8.89 -5.20 1.89
C ARG A 67 7.72 -6.02 1.34
N LEU A 68 6.77 -5.38 0.68
CA LEU A 68 5.65 -6.08 0.06
C LEU A 68 6.10 -7.03 -1.07
N LYS A 69 7.15 -6.66 -1.81
CA LYS A 69 7.76 -7.54 -2.81
C LYS A 69 8.43 -8.76 -2.17
N GLU A 70 9.10 -8.57 -1.03
CA GLU A 70 9.71 -9.67 -0.28
C GLU A 70 8.68 -10.69 0.20
N LEU A 71 7.44 -10.27 0.46
CA LEU A 71 6.35 -11.16 0.85
C LEU A 71 5.81 -11.99 -0.31
N ALA A 72 6.36 -11.82 -1.52
CA ALA A 72 6.00 -12.56 -2.74
C ALA A 72 4.53 -12.43 -3.15
N LEU A 73 3.87 -11.33 -2.76
CA LEU A 73 2.53 -11.01 -3.24
C LEU A 73 2.61 -10.54 -4.70
N PRO A 74 1.68 -10.95 -5.57
CA PRO A 74 1.63 -10.45 -6.93
C PRO A 74 1.50 -8.93 -6.96
N GLN A 75 2.37 -8.26 -7.68
CA GLN A 75 2.40 -6.80 -7.76
C GLN A 75 2.56 -6.33 -9.19
N GLY A 76 2.04 -5.16 -9.49
CA GLY A 76 2.21 -4.49 -10.76
C GLY A 76 2.28 -2.97 -10.58
N ARG A 77 2.55 -2.28 -11.66
CA ARG A 77 2.50 -0.82 -11.69
C ARG A 77 1.32 -0.38 -12.52
N LEU A 78 0.57 0.55 -11.96
CA LEU A 78 -0.56 1.18 -12.64
C LEU A 78 -0.37 2.69 -12.64
N LYS A 79 -0.98 3.34 -13.60
CA LYS A 79 -1.11 4.79 -13.60
C LYS A 79 -2.19 5.19 -12.61
N THR A 80 -1.99 6.31 -11.90
CA THR A 80 -3.04 6.90 -11.05
C THR A 80 -4.31 7.14 -11.85
N GLY A 81 -5.46 6.92 -11.24
CA GLY A 81 -6.75 6.98 -11.92
C GLY A 81 -7.20 5.66 -12.53
N THR A 82 -6.35 4.63 -12.51
CA THR A 82 -6.74 3.29 -12.94
C THR A 82 -7.32 2.53 -11.75
N PRO A 83 -8.64 2.31 -11.67
CA PRO A 83 -9.21 1.52 -10.57
C PRO A 83 -8.98 0.03 -10.79
N PRO A 84 -8.83 -0.76 -9.72
CA PRO A 84 -8.85 -2.21 -9.84
C PRO A 84 -10.24 -2.66 -10.31
N ARG A 85 -10.26 -3.66 -11.17
CA ARG A 85 -11.52 -4.27 -11.62
C ARG A 85 -11.60 -5.69 -11.06
N ILE A 86 -12.67 -5.96 -10.34
CA ILE A 86 -12.92 -7.24 -9.69
C ILE A 86 -14.07 -7.93 -10.42
N ASP A 87 -13.96 -9.23 -10.65
CA ASP A 87 -15.06 -10.02 -11.17
C ASP A 87 -16.17 -10.08 -10.11
N GLY A 88 -17.31 -9.44 -10.39
CA GLY A 88 -18.44 -9.39 -9.45
C GLY A 88 -18.94 -10.76 -9.02
N ARG A 89 -18.72 -11.81 -9.83
CA ARG A 89 -19.10 -13.18 -9.48
C ARG A 89 -18.25 -13.77 -8.37
N SER A 90 -17.06 -13.19 -8.10
CA SER A 90 -16.15 -13.63 -7.04
C SER A 90 -16.40 -12.94 -5.71
N ILE A 91 -17.33 -12.00 -5.65
CA ILE A 91 -17.62 -11.20 -4.46
C ILE A 91 -18.76 -11.83 -3.68
N ASP A 92 -18.55 -12.04 -2.38
CA ASP A 92 -19.61 -12.49 -1.49
C ASP A 92 -20.38 -11.27 -0.95
N PHE A 93 -21.40 -10.86 -1.69
CA PHE A 93 -22.24 -9.72 -1.33
C PHE A 93 -23.07 -9.94 -0.05
N SER A 94 -23.25 -11.18 0.38
CA SER A 94 -24.03 -11.48 1.59
C SER A 94 -23.40 -10.94 2.87
N LYS A 95 -22.10 -10.67 2.85
CA LYS A 95 -21.31 -10.14 3.98
C LYS A 95 -21.10 -8.63 3.91
N LEU A 96 -21.66 -7.99 2.93
CA LEU A 96 -21.44 -6.58 2.66
C LEU A 96 -22.75 -5.81 2.78
N SER A 97 -22.65 -4.54 3.15
CA SER A 97 -23.76 -3.60 3.09
C SER A 97 -23.55 -2.60 1.96
N GLU A 98 -24.62 -2.21 1.31
CA GLU A 98 -24.57 -1.25 0.23
C GLU A 98 -24.21 0.15 0.73
N GLN A 99 -23.29 0.81 0.05
CA GLN A 99 -22.96 2.22 0.24
C GLN A 99 -23.13 2.91 -1.12
N PRO A 100 -24.31 3.44 -1.42
CA PRO A 100 -24.53 4.11 -2.67
C PRO A 100 -23.67 5.38 -2.77
N GLY A 101 -23.25 5.70 -4.00
CA GLY A 101 -22.56 6.95 -4.27
C GLY A 101 -23.47 8.17 -4.18
N ASP A 102 -22.88 9.32 -4.22
CA ASP A 102 -23.61 10.60 -4.22
C ASP A 102 -24.37 10.83 -5.53
#